data_1e9c3f3101d5105664d8c3d6ac51596e
#
_entry.id   1e9c3f3101d5105664d8c3d6ac51596e
#
_cell.length_a   1.000
_cell.length_b   1.000
_cell.length_c   1.000
_cell.angle_alpha   90.00
_cell.angle_beta   90.00
_cell.angle_gamma   90.00
#
_symmetry.space_group_name_H-M   'P 1'
#
loop_
_entity.id
_entity.type
_entity.pdbx_description
1 polymer ?
#
loop_
_entity_poly.entity_id
_entity_poly.type
_entity_poly.pdbx_seq_one_letter_code
_entity_poly.pdbx_strand_id
1 'polypeptide(L)'
;MSKGRRYDNTNESKLNMKKVVAVGITLIVIVMFFIILVKTISINKDKASEKNVTLAYYTVYENEKWGVINSKGETVIEPSYDEMIVIPNPEKDVFIVTYDVDYTNGTYKAKAINSKNEQLFTSYDSVEAIQNQDKQNSVWYITSCLKVEKNGQYGLIDFSGKNLLECQYDEITAIPYIKNSLITTKDNREGLVSATGTIIINNEYDEISALTSQYEDGYIVENNGKFGVVGTNKKVIIPVEYEKIENVKSGEYYIVKEDGKLKIYNSTTEQKTDIDASAIKSMDNENIIIEKSGKYGLLNVSGEEALEAKYQDLTYVFSNYYIAKLDDKYGIIDNNGNTKIDFIYKSLTYRKDADFIEGEKESEINTDIISRNLKVELSGIISEVNVTKGYMKIRVGSEYKYYNFKFEEKKNTEILTGNTLFLDKKDGKYGYVNKEGIVVVNYIYDDAMEQNDSGYVAVKKDGKWGAIDQNGRVVVEPTLTLDNNSVIDFIGTWHIAEDANAGYYTK
;
A
#
# COMPACT_ATOMS: atom_id res chain seq x y z
N MET A 1 15.59 -12.81 -101.02
CA MET A 1 14.29 -12.33 -100.51
C MET A 1 14.07 -12.96 -99.16
N SER A 2 14.34 -12.29 -98.08
CA SER A 2 14.19 -12.77 -96.68
C SER A 2 13.08 -12.00 -96.02
N LYS A 3 12.03 -12.73 -95.56
CA LYS A 3 10.91 -12.18 -94.81
C LYS A 3 11.31 -12.03 -93.34
N GLY A 4 11.31 -10.81 -92.83
CA GLY A 4 11.49 -10.51 -91.40
C GLY A 4 10.29 -10.98 -90.61
N ARG A 5 10.56 -11.67 -89.52
CA ARG A 5 9.58 -11.96 -88.48
C ARG A 5 9.48 -10.78 -87.51
N ARG A 6 8.28 -10.17 -87.42
CA ARG A 6 7.91 -9.28 -86.32
C ARG A 6 7.72 -10.09 -85.06
N TYR A 7 8.42 -9.73 -83.97
CA TYR A 7 8.13 -10.14 -82.65
C TYR A 7 7.01 -9.25 -82.08
N ASP A 8 5.87 -9.82 -81.84
CA ASP A 8 4.79 -9.22 -81.05
C ASP A 8 5.05 -9.48 -79.59
N ASN A 9 5.43 -8.44 -78.87
CA ASN A 9 5.68 -8.52 -77.42
C ASN A 9 4.51 -7.85 -76.69
N THR A 10 3.38 -8.59 -76.55
CA THR A 10 2.24 -8.19 -75.75
C THR A 10 2.06 -9.18 -74.59
N ASN A 11 2.94 -9.07 -73.60
CA ASN A 11 2.67 -9.60 -72.27
C ASN A 11 2.39 -8.42 -71.35
N GLU A 12 1.27 -7.76 -71.58
CA GLU A 12 0.65 -6.92 -70.56
C GLU A 12 0.04 -7.88 -69.54
N SER A 13 0.68 -8.00 -68.37
CA SER A 13 0.11 -8.68 -67.21
C SER A 13 -1.15 -7.92 -66.80
N LYS A 14 -2.32 -8.43 -67.14
CA LYS A 14 -3.59 -7.87 -66.70
C LYS A 14 -3.61 -7.87 -65.17
N LEU A 15 -3.57 -6.68 -64.59
CA LEU A 15 -3.62 -6.45 -63.16
C LEU A 15 -4.91 -7.11 -62.61
N ASN A 16 -4.74 -8.10 -61.78
CA ASN A 16 -5.88 -8.82 -61.21
C ASN A 16 -6.57 -7.90 -60.16
N MET A 17 -7.59 -7.14 -60.61
CA MET A 17 -8.32 -6.18 -59.76
C MET A 17 -8.81 -6.76 -58.44
N LYS A 18 -9.15 -8.05 -58.37
CA LYS A 18 -9.52 -8.73 -57.12
C LYS A 18 -8.37 -8.81 -56.13
N LYS A 19 -7.11 -9.01 -56.63
CA LYS A 19 -5.92 -8.99 -55.75
C LYS A 19 -5.58 -7.57 -55.33
N VAL A 20 -5.75 -6.56 -56.20
CA VAL A 20 -5.51 -5.15 -55.86
C VAL A 20 -6.51 -4.68 -54.78
N VAL A 21 -7.78 -5.01 -54.93
CA VAL A 21 -8.82 -4.73 -53.91
C VAL A 21 -8.54 -5.44 -52.61
N ALA A 22 -8.15 -6.72 -52.65
CA ALA A 22 -7.79 -7.47 -51.44
C ALA A 22 -6.58 -6.85 -50.69
N VAL A 23 -5.53 -6.46 -51.43
CA VAL A 23 -4.36 -5.76 -50.82
C VAL A 23 -4.77 -4.39 -50.25
N GLY A 24 -5.64 -3.64 -50.95
CA GLY A 24 -6.17 -2.37 -50.46
C GLY A 24 -6.97 -2.53 -49.14
N ILE A 25 -7.85 -3.54 -49.06
CA ILE A 25 -8.62 -3.84 -47.85
C ILE A 25 -7.68 -4.24 -46.69
N THR A 26 -6.67 -5.09 -46.97
CA THR A 26 -5.68 -5.52 -45.97
C THR A 26 -4.87 -4.31 -45.47
N LEU A 27 -4.46 -3.39 -46.30
CA LEU A 27 -3.79 -2.16 -45.89
C LEU A 27 -4.67 -1.25 -45.04
N ILE A 28 -5.95 -1.10 -45.38
CA ILE A 28 -6.91 -0.33 -44.56
C ILE A 28 -7.10 -0.97 -43.19
N VAL A 29 -7.20 -2.29 -43.12
CA VAL A 29 -7.32 -3.01 -41.83
C VAL A 29 -6.06 -2.84 -40.99
N ILE A 30 -4.88 -2.93 -41.57
CA ILE A 30 -3.61 -2.68 -40.88
C ILE A 30 -3.53 -1.24 -40.37
N VAL A 31 -3.91 -0.26 -41.17
CA VAL A 31 -3.90 1.16 -40.78
C VAL A 31 -4.92 1.41 -39.65
N MET A 32 -6.12 0.82 -39.71
CA MET A 32 -7.11 0.91 -38.64
C MET A 32 -6.60 0.22 -37.36
N PHE A 33 -5.94 -0.93 -37.49
CA PHE A 33 -5.33 -1.61 -36.34
C PHE A 33 -4.23 -0.74 -35.71
N PHE A 34 -3.38 -0.10 -36.51
CA PHE A 34 -2.37 0.86 -36.02
C PHE A 34 -2.99 2.08 -35.35
N ILE A 35 -4.06 2.63 -35.90
CA ILE A 35 -4.78 3.76 -35.29
C ILE A 35 -5.42 3.35 -33.96
N ILE A 36 -6.00 2.16 -33.88
CA ILE A 36 -6.56 1.61 -32.64
C ILE A 36 -5.41 1.37 -31.63
N LEU A 37 -4.30 0.78 -32.06
CA LEU A 37 -3.14 0.53 -31.21
C LEU A 37 -2.54 1.84 -30.66
N VAL A 38 -2.37 2.85 -31.51
CA VAL A 38 -1.88 4.18 -31.11
C VAL A 38 -2.87 4.86 -30.15
N LYS A 39 -4.18 4.77 -30.41
CA LYS A 39 -5.20 5.29 -29.49
C LYS A 39 -5.19 4.52 -28.16
N THR A 40 -5.04 3.20 -28.19
CA THR A 40 -4.98 2.38 -26.97
C THR A 40 -3.72 2.67 -26.17
N ILE A 41 -2.58 2.90 -26.84
CA ILE A 41 -1.32 3.30 -26.21
C ILE A 41 -1.41 4.75 -25.67
N SER A 42 -2.05 5.69 -26.40
CA SER A 42 -2.34 7.03 -25.89
C SER A 42 -3.28 7.00 -24.68
N ILE A 43 -4.38 6.24 -24.74
CA ILE A 43 -5.31 6.09 -23.62
C ILE A 43 -4.65 5.42 -22.42
N ASN A 44 -3.72 4.46 -22.65
CA ASN A 44 -2.94 3.85 -21.59
C ASN A 44 -1.79 4.74 -21.10
N LYS A 45 -1.23 5.62 -21.93
CA LYS A 45 -0.32 6.68 -21.47
C LYS A 45 -1.05 7.74 -20.63
N ASP A 46 -2.27 8.11 -21.03
CA ASP A 46 -3.11 9.02 -20.26
C ASP A 46 -3.67 8.37 -18.97
N LYS A 47 -3.73 7.03 -18.92
CA LYS A 47 -4.03 6.26 -17.68
C LYS A 47 -2.79 5.95 -16.84
N ALA A 48 -1.61 5.99 -17.44
CA ALA A 48 -0.33 5.78 -16.75
C ALA A 48 0.37 7.09 -16.34
N SER A 49 -0.13 8.27 -16.71
CA SER A 49 -0.03 9.41 -15.83
C SER A 49 -1.01 9.11 -14.70
N GLU A 50 -0.56 8.55 -13.58
CA GLU A 50 -1.19 8.81 -12.31
C GLU A 50 -1.47 10.32 -12.35
N LYS A 51 -2.75 10.69 -12.42
CA LYS A 51 -3.15 12.02 -12.08
C LYS A 51 -2.55 12.22 -10.70
N ASN A 52 -1.53 13.05 -10.61
CA ASN A 52 -1.17 13.63 -9.33
C ASN A 52 -2.48 14.25 -8.84
N VAL A 53 -3.16 13.55 -7.94
CA VAL A 53 -4.37 14.04 -7.32
C VAL A 53 -3.88 15.24 -6.55
N THR A 54 -4.03 16.43 -7.14
CA THR A 54 -3.74 17.66 -6.43
C THR A 54 -4.84 17.73 -5.39
N LEU A 55 -4.52 17.39 -4.15
CA LEU A 55 -5.46 17.50 -3.06
C LEU A 55 -5.96 18.94 -3.03
N ALA A 56 -7.27 19.10 -3.02
CA ALA A 56 -7.86 20.42 -3.01
C ALA A 56 -7.72 21.08 -1.63
N TYR A 57 -7.61 20.28 -0.58
CA TYR A 57 -7.67 20.73 0.82
C TYR A 57 -6.66 20.00 1.68
N TYR A 58 -6.17 20.73 2.73
CA TYR A 58 -5.21 20.23 3.70
C TYR A 58 -5.61 20.64 5.11
N THR A 59 -5.47 19.75 6.08
CA THR A 59 -5.60 20.10 7.48
C THR A 59 -4.38 20.90 7.94
N VAL A 60 -4.61 21.90 8.78
CA VAL A 60 -3.56 22.74 9.36
C VAL A 60 -3.80 22.90 10.85
N TYR A 61 -2.72 22.86 11.64
CA TYR A 61 -2.74 23.10 13.07
C TYR A 61 -2.00 24.40 13.37
N GLU A 62 -2.70 25.37 13.92
CA GLU A 62 -2.16 26.68 14.25
C GLU A 62 -2.81 27.22 15.54
N ASN A 63 -2.00 27.76 16.45
CA ASN A 63 -2.44 28.29 17.73
C ASN A 63 -3.28 27.28 18.54
N GLU A 64 -2.81 26.02 18.62
CA GLU A 64 -3.47 24.91 19.33
C GLU A 64 -4.86 24.55 18.79
N LYS A 65 -5.16 24.90 17.54
CA LYS A 65 -6.43 24.62 16.86
C LYS A 65 -6.23 24.08 15.47
N TRP A 66 -7.16 23.23 15.05
CA TRP A 66 -7.22 22.69 13.71
C TRP A 66 -8.08 23.52 12.78
N GLY A 67 -7.62 23.66 11.53
CA GLY A 67 -8.30 24.33 10.44
C GLY A 67 -8.08 23.59 9.12
N VAL A 68 -8.50 24.20 8.02
CA VAL A 68 -8.31 23.69 6.65
C VAL A 68 -7.81 24.81 5.75
N ILE A 69 -6.81 24.52 4.93
CA ILE A 69 -6.36 25.39 3.84
C ILE A 69 -6.59 24.69 2.48
N ASN A 70 -6.65 25.46 1.41
CA ASN A 70 -6.70 24.90 0.04
C ASN A 70 -5.28 24.71 -0.54
N SER A 71 -5.18 24.20 -1.75
CA SER A 71 -3.92 23.96 -2.46
C SER A 71 -3.12 25.25 -2.77
N LYS A 72 -3.70 26.44 -2.55
CA LYS A 72 -3.01 27.74 -2.69
C LYS A 72 -2.53 28.29 -1.34
N GLY A 73 -2.79 27.57 -0.24
CA GLY A 73 -2.50 28.04 1.12
C GLY A 73 -3.52 29.03 1.67
N GLU A 74 -4.63 29.28 0.96
CA GLU A 74 -5.69 30.16 1.45
C GLU A 74 -6.51 29.42 2.51
N THR A 75 -6.78 30.09 3.64
CA THR A 75 -7.61 29.53 4.70
C THR A 75 -9.03 29.28 4.20
N VAL A 76 -9.49 28.04 4.39
CA VAL A 76 -10.84 27.57 4.05
C VAL A 76 -11.68 27.46 5.31
N ILE A 77 -11.12 26.84 6.34
CA ILE A 77 -11.69 26.79 7.68
C ILE A 77 -10.64 27.36 8.63
N GLU A 78 -11.00 28.43 9.32
CA GLU A 78 -10.13 29.05 10.34
C GLU A 78 -9.77 28.02 11.42
N PRO A 79 -8.51 27.98 11.89
CA PRO A 79 -8.08 27.13 13.00
C PRO A 79 -8.90 27.43 14.26
N SER A 80 -9.92 26.64 14.51
CA SER A 80 -10.90 26.86 15.60
C SER A 80 -11.37 25.57 16.28
N TYR A 81 -11.02 24.42 15.71
CA TYR A 81 -11.43 23.09 16.22
C TYR A 81 -10.35 22.52 17.15
N ASP A 82 -10.78 21.92 18.25
CA ASP A 82 -9.88 21.25 19.21
C ASP A 82 -9.35 19.95 18.65
N GLU A 83 -10.19 19.23 17.89
CA GLU A 83 -9.84 17.97 17.29
C GLU A 83 -9.46 18.13 15.82
N MET A 84 -8.59 17.25 15.34
CA MET A 84 -8.17 17.25 13.93
C MET A 84 -9.37 17.11 13.00
N ILE A 85 -9.48 18.00 12.03
CA ILE A 85 -10.47 17.90 10.97
C ILE A 85 -10.08 16.77 10.02
N VAL A 86 -10.93 15.78 9.87
CA VAL A 86 -10.67 14.66 8.96
C VAL A 86 -11.15 14.99 7.55
N ILE A 87 -10.28 14.81 6.56
CA ILE A 87 -10.58 14.93 5.13
C ILE A 87 -10.60 13.51 4.52
N PRO A 88 -11.75 12.79 4.57
CA PRO A 88 -11.79 11.39 4.17
C PRO A 88 -11.63 11.18 2.66
N ASN A 89 -11.98 12.19 1.86
CA ASN A 89 -11.77 12.19 0.41
C ASN A 89 -11.32 13.60 -0.04
N PRO A 90 -10.06 13.77 -0.43
CA PRO A 90 -9.51 15.08 -0.78
C PRO A 90 -10.08 15.70 -2.06
N GLU A 91 -10.79 14.93 -2.88
CA GLU A 91 -11.49 15.42 -4.08
C GLU A 91 -12.92 15.91 -3.78
N LYS A 92 -13.36 15.80 -2.52
CA LYS A 92 -14.72 16.15 -2.11
C LYS A 92 -14.72 17.30 -1.12
N ASP A 93 -15.66 18.21 -1.27
CA ASP A 93 -15.88 19.32 -0.34
C ASP A 93 -16.69 18.86 0.87
N VAL A 94 -16.12 17.91 1.62
CA VAL A 94 -16.71 17.31 2.82
C VAL A 94 -15.62 17.06 3.85
N PHE A 95 -15.71 17.69 4.99
CA PHE A 95 -14.81 17.58 6.13
C PHE A 95 -15.57 17.02 7.33
N ILE A 96 -14.96 16.14 8.09
CA ILE A 96 -15.54 15.60 9.32
C ILE A 96 -14.89 16.31 10.51
N VAL A 97 -15.70 16.92 11.33
CA VAL A 97 -15.28 17.58 12.57
C VAL A 97 -15.86 16.86 13.76
N THR A 98 -15.01 16.61 14.74
CA THR A 98 -15.34 15.96 16.02
C THR A 98 -15.51 17.03 17.10
N TYR A 99 -16.48 16.85 17.97
CA TYR A 99 -16.78 17.78 19.05
C TYR A 99 -17.42 17.04 20.24
N ASP A 100 -17.56 17.72 21.38
CA ASP A 100 -18.08 17.13 22.63
C ASP A 100 -17.33 15.84 23.02
N VAL A 101 -15.98 15.87 22.93
CA VAL A 101 -15.14 14.70 23.21
C VAL A 101 -15.01 14.48 24.71
N ASP A 102 -15.37 13.31 25.14
CA ASP A 102 -15.13 12.80 26.51
C ASP A 102 -13.99 11.77 26.47
N TYR A 103 -12.77 12.22 26.72
CA TYR A 103 -11.58 11.36 26.75
C TYR A 103 -11.60 10.29 27.87
N THR A 104 -12.43 10.49 28.90
CA THR A 104 -12.53 9.54 30.02
C THR A 104 -13.33 8.31 29.59
N ASN A 105 -14.43 8.53 28.90
CA ASN A 105 -15.34 7.49 28.45
C ASN A 105 -15.13 7.10 26.98
N GLY A 106 -14.28 7.82 26.25
CA GLY A 106 -14.00 7.58 24.84
C GLY A 106 -15.19 7.89 23.93
N THR A 107 -16.07 8.82 24.33
CA THR A 107 -17.24 9.21 23.53
C THR A 107 -17.06 10.58 22.89
N TYR A 108 -17.63 10.76 21.73
CA TYR A 108 -17.58 12.00 20.97
C TYR A 108 -18.81 12.13 20.07
N LYS A 109 -18.99 13.32 19.50
CA LYS A 109 -19.92 13.57 18.40
C LYS A 109 -19.17 13.98 17.15
N ALA A 110 -19.70 13.65 15.98
CA ALA A 110 -19.12 14.03 14.71
C ALA A 110 -20.19 14.59 13.75
N LYS A 111 -19.78 15.51 12.89
CA LYS A 111 -20.62 16.05 11.83
C LYS A 111 -19.79 16.35 10.59
N ALA A 112 -20.44 16.36 9.44
CA ALA A 112 -19.84 16.80 8.20
C ALA A 112 -20.09 18.31 7.98
N ILE A 113 -19.06 18.99 7.48
CA ILE A 113 -19.13 20.39 7.03
C ILE A 113 -18.50 20.53 5.65
N ASN A 114 -18.82 21.62 4.94
CA ASN A 114 -18.17 21.98 3.68
C ASN A 114 -17.11 23.09 3.85
N SER A 115 -16.49 23.51 2.76
CA SER A 115 -15.49 24.59 2.72
C SER A 115 -16.02 25.96 3.16
N LYS A 116 -17.33 26.13 3.25
CA LYS A 116 -17.97 27.33 3.78
C LYS A 116 -18.32 27.22 5.27
N ASN A 117 -17.88 26.15 5.93
CA ASN A 117 -18.23 25.82 7.31
C ASN A 117 -19.73 25.58 7.52
N GLU A 118 -20.46 25.19 6.46
CA GLU A 118 -21.87 24.86 6.54
C GLU A 118 -22.02 23.36 6.86
N GLN A 119 -22.89 23.04 7.82
CA GLN A 119 -23.16 21.64 8.16
C GLN A 119 -23.90 20.92 7.02
N LEU A 120 -23.38 19.74 6.65
CA LEU A 120 -23.93 18.84 5.65
C LEU A 120 -24.73 17.71 6.32
N PHE A 121 -25.60 17.08 5.54
CA PHE A 121 -26.32 15.85 5.91
C PHE A 121 -27.07 15.92 7.25
N THR A 122 -27.71 17.04 7.49
CA THR A 122 -28.38 17.41 8.77
C THR A 122 -29.57 16.52 9.14
N SER A 123 -29.98 15.57 8.28
CA SER A 123 -31.00 14.57 8.56
C SER A 123 -30.52 13.40 9.40
N TYR A 124 -29.19 13.33 9.66
CA TYR A 124 -28.53 12.32 10.48
C TYR A 124 -28.07 12.93 11.80
N ASP A 125 -28.01 12.10 12.83
CA ASP A 125 -27.60 12.48 14.19
C ASP A 125 -26.08 12.61 14.27
N SER A 126 -25.33 11.75 13.55
CA SER A 126 -23.88 11.79 13.38
C SER A 126 -23.46 11.47 11.95
N VAL A 127 -22.32 12.02 11.52
CA VAL A 127 -21.67 11.72 10.23
C VAL A 127 -20.17 11.55 10.47
N GLU A 128 -19.64 10.38 10.15
CA GLU A 128 -18.27 9.99 10.46
C GLU A 128 -17.52 9.49 9.23
N ALA A 129 -16.20 9.71 9.23
CA ALA A 129 -15.30 9.01 8.34
C ALA A 129 -15.01 7.60 8.86
N ILE A 130 -14.96 6.61 7.99
CA ILE A 130 -14.61 5.24 8.38
C ILE A 130 -13.10 5.10 8.29
N GLN A 131 -12.48 4.98 9.46
CA GLN A 131 -11.03 4.81 9.59
C GLN A 131 -10.63 3.35 9.36
N ASN A 132 -9.49 3.16 8.73
CA ASN A 132 -8.82 1.87 8.60
C ASN A 132 -7.31 2.06 8.82
N GLN A 133 -6.56 0.96 8.84
CA GLN A 133 -5.10 0.99 9.01
C GLN A 133 -4.44 -0.02 8.07
N ASP A 134 -3.18 0.24 7.72
CA ASP A 134 -2.32 -0.73 7.03
C ASP A 134 -1.48 -1.55 8.03
N LYS A 135 -0.64 -2.45 7.51
CA LYS A 135 0.23 -3.31 8.33
C LYS A 135 1.30 -2.55 9.10
N GLN A 136 1.63 -1.35 8.69
CA GLN A 136 2.57 -0.45 9.34
C GLN A 136 1.87 0.45 10.36
N ASN A 137 0.58 0.21 10.63
CA ASN A 137 -0.30 1.04 11.45
C ASN A 137 -0.54 2.45 10.90
N SER A 138 -0.24 2.70 9.62
CA SER A 138 -0.63 3.94 8.97
C SER A 138 -2.14 4.01 8.82
N VAL A 139 -2.72 5.09 9.32
CA VAL A 139 -4.17 5.32 9.27
C VAL A 139 -4.57 5.87 7.91
N TRP A 140 -5.67 5.36 7.38
CA TRP A 140 -6.30 5.88 6.18
C TRP A 140 -7.83 5.81 6.32
N TYR A 141 -8.55 6.47 5.42
CA TYR A 141 -10.01 6.54 5.47
C TYR A 141 -10.64 5.94 4.21
N ILE A 142 -11.83 5.35 4.35
CA ILE A 142 -12.63 4.91 3.21
C ILE A 142 -13.05 6.13 2.40
N THR A 143 -12.64 6.19 1.13
CA THR A 143 -12.84 7.36 0.25
C THR A 143 -14.16 7.32 -0.54
N SER A 144 -14.95 6.25 -0.43
CA SER A 144 -16.17 6.03 -1.23
C SER A 144 -17.47 6.29 -0.47
N CYS A 145 -17.44 6.25 0.87
CA CYS A 145 -18.64 6.44 1.70
C CYS A 145 -18.32 7.07 3.05
N LEU A 146 -19.38 7.51 3.72
CA LEU A 146 -19.38 7.99 5.10
C LEU A 146 -20.32 7.11 5.92
N LYS A 147 -19.97 6.87 7.19
CA LYS A 147 -20.84 6.25 8.17
C LYS A 147 -21.79 7.32 8.70
N VAL A 148 -23.06 7.02 8.79
CA VAL A 148 -24.09 7.92 9.34
C VAL A 148 -24.87 7.21 10.43
N GLU A 149 -25.29 7.98 11.43
CA GLU A 149 -26.13 7.52 12.52
C GLU A 149 -27.50 8.19 12.43
N LYS A 150 -28.55 7.43 12.68
CA LYS A 150 -29.90 7.94 12.85
C LYS A 150 -30.67 7.10 13.85
N ASN A 151 -31.20 7.73 14.90
CA ASN A 151 -31.94 7.05 15.97
C ASN A 151 -31.15 5.91 16.61
N GLY A 152 -29.82 6.07 16.79
CA GLY A 152 -28.93 5.08 17.38
C GLY A 152 -28.60 3.90 16.47
N GLN A 153 -28.91 3.97 15.18
CA GLN A 153 -28.54 2.95 14.19
C GLN A 153 -27.69 3.53 13.08
N TYR A 154 -26.76 2.73 12.58
CA TYR A 154 -25.77 3.13 11.58
C TYR A 154 -26.17 2.69 10.17
N GLY A 155 -25.78 3.51 9.19
CA GLY A 155 -25.91 3.27 7.76
C GLY A 155 -24.75 3.91 6.99
N LEU A 156 -24.86 3.90 5.66
CA LEU A 156 -23.84 4.48 4.77
C LEU A 156 -24.47 5.45 3.79
N ILE A 157 -23.80 6.56 3.54
CA ILE A 157 -24.07 7.49 2.44
C ILE A 157 -22.83 7.70 1.58
N ASP A 158 -23.00 8.12 0.33
CA ASP A 158 -21.90 8.66 -0.45
C ASP A 158 -21.64 10.15 -0.09
N PHE A 159 -20.58 10.72 -0.67
CA PHE A 159 -20.20 12.13 -0.43
C PHE A 159 -21.20 13.16 -1.03
N SER A 160 -22.21 12.72 -1.76
CA SER A 160 -23.32 13.58 -2.21
C SER A 160 -24.54 13.53 -1.28
N GLY A 161 -24.51 12.66 -0.26
CA GLY A 161 -25.62 12.39 0.65
C GLY A 161 -26.60 11.34 0.14
N LYS A 162 -26.28 10.65 -0.97
CA LYS A 162 -27.09 9.54 -1.46
C LYS A 162 -26.97 8.35 -0.53
N ASN A 163 -28.11 7.81 -0.11
CA ASN A 163 -28.17 6.61 0.70
C ASN A 163 -27.57 5.40 -0.05
N LEU A 164 -26.58 4.74 0.56
CA LEU A 164 -25.97 3.50 0.10
C LEU A 164 -26.45 2.31 0.92
N LEU A 165 -26.69 2.51 2.23
CA LEU A 165 -27.13 1.49 3.17
C LEU A 165 -27.99 2.14 4.24
N GLU A 166 -29.22 1.64 4.44
CA GLU A 166 -30.15 2.17 5.43
C GLU A 166 -29.60 2.08 6.86
N CYS A 167 -29.95 3.07 7.70
CA CYS A 167 -29.61 3.06 9.12
C CYS A 167 -30.45 2.00 9.83
N GLN A 168 -29.86 0.82 9.99
CA GLN A 168 -30.51 -0.34 10.63
C GLN A 168 -29.51 -1.28 11.34
N TYR A 169 -28.24 -0.87 11.40
CA TYR A 169 -27.16 -1.65 11.99
C TYR A 169 -26.76 -1.06 13.33
N ASP A 170 -26.36 -1.92 14.25
CA ASP A 170 -25.86 -1.54 15.57
C ASP A 170 -24.48 -0.94 15.49
N GLU A 171 -23.66 -1.36 14.49
CA GLU A 171 -22.33 -0.83 14.22
C GLU A 171 -21.95 -1.10 12.74
N ILE A 172 -21.07 -0.24 12.19
CA ILE A 172 -20.38 -0.44 10.91
C ILE A 172 -18.91 -0.07 11.10
N THR A 173 -18.00 -1.03 10.83
CA THR A 173 -16.56 -0.87 10.99
C THR A 173 -15.79 -1.33 9.77
N ALA A 174 -14.56 -0.83 9.62
CA ALA A 174 -13.64 -1.36 8.62
C ALA A 174 -13.05 -2.70 9.06
N ILE A 175 -12.78 -3.58 8.08
CA ILE A 175 -11.92 -4.73 8.30
C ILE A 175 -10.47 -4.24 8.18
N PRO A 176 -9.60 -4.46 9.17
CA PRO A 176 -8.21 -4.05 9.10
C PRO A 176 -7.54 -4.51 7.80
N TYR A 177 -6.85 -3.59 7.12
CA TYR A 177 -6.13 -3.79 5.85
C TYR A 177 -6.99 -3.97 4.58
N ILE A 178 -8.32 -4.08 4.70
CA ILE A 178 -9.25 -4.31 3.57
C ILE A 178 -9.92 -3.00 3.16
N LYS A 179 -9.88 -2.68 1.84
CA LYS A 179 -10.31 -1.35 1.34
C LYS A 179 -11.79 -1.27 0.97
N ASN A 180 -12.38 -2.36 0.48
CA ASN A 180 -13.68 -2.27 -0.20
C ASN A 180 -14.81 -2.96 0.57
N SER A 181 -14.53 -3.53 1.73
CA SER A 181 -15.51 -4.26 2.52
C SER A 181 -15.54 -3.77 3.97
N LEU A 182 -16.73 -3.72 4.54
CA LEU A 182 -17.02 -3.24 5.88
C LEU A 182 -17.82 -4.32 6.64
N ILE A 183 -17.50 -4.49 7.91
CA ILE A 183 -18.30 -5.31 8.82
C ILE A 183 -19.53 -4.50 9.25
N THR A 184 -20.69 -5.13 9.22
CA THR A 184 -21.91 -4.62 9.84
C THR A 184 -22.29 -5.52 11.00
N THR A 185 -22.67 -4.95 12.13
CA THR A 185 -23.22 -5.67 13.28
C THR A 185 -24.71 -5.38 13.38
N LYS A 186 -25.52 -6.43 13.55
CA LYS A 186 -26.96 -6.31 13.78
C LYS A 186 -27.41 -7.48 14.66
N ASP A 187 -28.12 -7.18 15.73
CA ASP A 187 -28.62 -8.18 16.69
C ASP A 187 -27.49 -9.10 17.21
N ASN A 188 -26.32 -8.53 17.51
CA ASN A 188 -25.10 -9.23 17.91
C ASN A 188 -24.56 -10.24 16.86
N ARG A 189 -24.91 -10.07 15.60
CA ARG A 189 -24.39 -10.88 14.48
C ARG A 189 -23.66 -10.00 13.51
N GLU A 190 -22.55 -10.49 13.01
CA GLU A 190 -21.78 -9.82 11.98
C GLU A 190 -22.19 -10.24 10.58
N GLY A 191 -22.17 -9.29 9.70
CA GLY A 191 -22.34 -9.41 8.25
C GLY A 191 -21.30 -8.58 7.53
N LEU A 192 -21.30 -8.61 6.21
CA LEU A 192 -20.36 -7.91 5.38
C LEU A 192 -21.06 -7.14 4.27
N VAL A 193 -20.67 -5.88 4.10
CA VAL A 193 -21.13 -5.03 3.00
C VAL A 193 -19.92 -4.45 2.25
N SER A 194 -20.10 -4.16 0.97
CA SER A 194 -19.10 -3.36 0.25
C SER A 194 -19.18 -1.90 0.69
N ALA A 195 -18.09 -1.15 0.49
CA ALA A 195 -18.08 0.31 0.71
C ALA A 195 -19.04 1.08 -0.22
N THR A 196 -19.69 0.41 -1.17
CA THR A 196 -20.78 0.95 -2.02
C THR A 196 -22.17 0.52 -1.56
N GLY A 197 -22.29 -0.14 -0.39
CA GLY A 197 -23.55 -0.52 0.22
C GLY A 197 -24.15 -1.86 -0.25
N THR A 198 -23.40 -2.66 -1.03
CA THR A 198 -23.89 -3.98 -1.46
C THR A 198 -23.66 -5.01 -0.36
N ILE A 199 -24.69 -5.73 0.07
CA ILE A 199 -24.58 -6.81 1.05
C ILE A 199 -23.80 -7.97 0.41
N ILE A 200 -22.69 -8.34 1.03
CA ILE A 200 -21.81 -9.47 0.65
C ILE A 200 -22.17 -10.69 1.49
N ILE A 201 -22.28 -10.56 2.81
CA ILE A 201 -22.67 -11.61 3.76
C ILE A 201 -23.75 -11.02 4.64
N ASN A 202 -24.85 -11.75 4.88
CA ASN A 202 -25.87 -11.34 5.82
C ASN A 202 -25.35 -11.38 7.26
N ASN A 203 -26.03 -10.68 8.19
CA ASN A 203 -25.69 -10.73 9.61
C ASN A 203 -26.09 -12.08 10.23
N GLU A 204 -25.25 -13.09 10.08
CA GLU A 204 -25.52 -14.48 10.51
C GLU A 204 -24.35 -15.15 11.23
N TYR A 205 -23.20 -14.47 11.33
CA TYR A 205 -22.01 -14.98 12.00
C TYR A 205 -21.75 -14.27 13.33
N ASP A 206 -21.04 -14.94 14.24
CA ASP A 206 -20.60 -14.34 15.50
C ASP A 206 -19.42 -13.38 15.27
N GLU A 207 -18.51 -13.74 14.35
CA GLU A 207 -17.35 -12.91 13.96
C GLU A 207 -16.99 -13.14 12.49
N ILE A 208 -16.56 -12.06 11.83
CA ILE A 208 -16.01 -12.08 10.48
C ILE A 208 -14.65 -11.38 10.46
N SER A 209 -13.63 -12.05 9.92
CA SER A 209 -12.30 -11.48 9.75
C SER A 209 -11.75 -11.75 8.35
N ALA A 210 -10.75 -10.97 7.92
CA ALA A 210 -10.11 -11.19 6.64
C ALA A 210 -9.34 -12.51 6.63
N LEU A 211 -9.46 -13.27 5.54
CA LEU A 211 -8.68 -14.50 5.34
C LEU A 211 -7.19 -14.17 5.20
N THR A 212 -6.86 -13.12 4.44
CA THR A 212 -5.51 -12.59 4.34
C THR A 212 -5.50 -11.09 4.61
N SER A 213 -4.36 -10.57 5.04
CA SER A 213 -4.16 -9.14 5.26
C SER A 213 -3.69 -8.38 4.01
N GLN A 214 -3.76 -8.97 2.82
CA GLN A 214 -3.27 -8.37 1.57
C GLN A 214 -4.34 -8.27 0.48
N TYR A 215 -5.29 -9.20 0.47
CA TYR A 215 -6.27 -9.34 -0.62
C TYR A 215 -7.65 -9.66 -0.06
N GLU A 216 -8.67 -9.20 -0.76
CA GLU A 216 -10.05 -9.60 -0.53
C GLU A 216 -10.33 -10.94 -1.22
N ASP A 217 -9.61 -12.00 -0.82
CA ASP A 217 -9.73 -13.33 -1.39
C ASP A 217 -10.68 -14.26 -0.62
N GLY A 218 -11.17 -13.79 0.51
CA GLY A 218 -12.15 -14.47 1.36
C GLY A 218 -12.13 -13.99 2.79
N TYR A 219 -13.02 -14.57 3.59
CA TYR A 219 -13.23 -14.19 4.97
C TYR A 219 -13.30 -15.44 5.84
N ILE A 220 -12.64 -15.40 6.99
CA ILE A 220 -12.85 -16.35 8.06
C ILE A 220 -14.14 -15.95 8.76
N VAL A 221 -15.06 -16.88 8.94
CA VAL A 221 -16.32 -16.69 9.64
C VAL A 221 -16.40 -17.61 10.83
N GLU A 222 -16.92 -17.11 11.93
CA GLU A 222 -17.14 -17.88 13.16
C GLU A 222 -18.63 -18.01 13.45
N ASN A 223 -19.04 -19.17 13.93
CA ASN A 223 -20.38 -19.38 14.47
C ASN A 223 -20.32 -20.45 15.60
N ASN A 224 -20.77 -20.08 16.80
CA ASN A 224 -20.77 -20.94 17.98
C ASN A 224 -19.40 -21.56 18.31
N GLY A 225 -18.32 -20.80 18.19
CA GLY A 225 -16.94 -21.24 18.46
C GLY A 225 -16.37 -22.17 17.39
N LYS A 226 -17.00 -22.23 16.21
CA LYS A 226 -16.52 -22.99 15.06
C LYS A 226 -16.25 -22.05 13.90
N PHE A 227 -15.17 -22.30 13.18
CA PHE A 227 -14.67 -21.50 12.10
C PHE A 227 -14.86 -22.14 10.74
N GLY A 228 -15.10 -21.31 9.73
CA GLY A 228 -15.18 -21.67 8.32
C GLY A 228 -14.58 -20.58 7.45
N VAL A 229 -14.62 -20.75 6.13
CA VAL A 229 -14.17 -19.75 5.15
C VAL A 229 -15.25 -19.52 4.11
N VAL A 230 -15.58 -18.24 3.90
CA VAL A 230 -16.49 -17.77 2.84
C VAL A 230 -15.72 -16.92 1.85
N GLY A 231 -15.85 -17.23 0.56
CA GLY A 231 -15.24 -16.44 -0.50
C GLY A 231 -15.98 -15.12 -0.76
N THR A 232 -15.34 -14.20 -1.47
CA THR A 232 -15.93 -12.91 -1.87
C THR A 232 -17.17 -13.05 -2.75
N ASN A 233 -17.34 -14.21 -3.39
CA ASN A 233 -18.52 -14.59 -4.19
C ASN A 233 -19.66 -15.23 -3.36
N LYS A 234 -19.60 -15.16 -2.03
CA LYS A 234 -20.54 -15.77 -1.08
C LYS A 234 -20.50 -17.31 -1.02
N LYS A 235 -19.58 -17.94 -1.73
CA LYS A 235 -19.44 -19.40 -1.70
C LYS A 235 -18.73 -19.83 -0.44
N VAL A 236 -19.29 -20.78 0.28
CA VAL A 236 -18.59 -21.47 1.37
C VAL A 236 -17.43 -22.27 0.76
N ILE A 237 -16.22 -21.94 1.16
CA ILE A 237 -14.98 -22.62 0.74
C ILE A 237 -14.67 -23.72 1.75
N ILE A 238 -14.81 -23.42 3.05
CA ILE A 238 -14.64 -24.38 4.16
C ILE A 238 -15.88 -24.28 5.06
N PRO A 239 -16.55 -25.41 5.36
CA PRO A 239 -17.68 -25.45 6.28
C PRO A 239 -17.32 -24.89 7.66
N VAL A 240 -18.30 -24.29 8.37
CA VAL A 240 -18.13 -23.74 9.72
C VAL A 240 -18.21 -24.88 10.75
N GLU A 241 -17.16 -25.69 10.85
CA GLU A 241 -17.11 -26.87 11.72
C GLU A 241 -15.79 -27.05 12.48
N TYR A 242 -14.76 -26.25 12.15
CA TYR A 242 -13.42 -26.39 12.69
C TYR A 242 -13.21 -25.57 13.97
N GLU A 243 -12.30 -26.05 14.84
CA GLU A 243 -11.91 -25.34 16.07
C GLU A 243 -11.03 -24.12 15.80
N LYS A 244 -10.34 -24.12 14.66
CA LYS A 244 -9.49 -23.02 14.18
C LYS A 244 -9.20 -23.21 12.70
N ILE A 245 -9.06 -22.09 12.01
CA ILE A 245 -8.51 -22.03 10.65
C ILE A 245 -7.31 -21.10 10.67
N GLU A 246 -6.18 -21.58 10.18
CA GLU A 246 -5.00 -20.77 9.97
C GLU A 246 -4.84 -20.51 8.49
N ASN A 247 -4.49 -19.25 8.17
CA ASN A 247 -4.37 -18.78 6.82
C ASN A 247 -3.23 -19.49 6.08
N VAL A 248 -3.53 -19.87 4.85
CA VAL A 248 -2.59 -20.46 3.92
C VAL A 248 -2.53 -19.59 2.65
N LYS A 249 -1.35 -19.32 2.19
CA LYS A 249 -1.09 -18.39 1.09
C LYS A 249 -1.71 -18.82 -0.27
N SER A 250 -2.00 -20.10 -0.48
CA SER A 250 -2.32 -20.63 -1.80
C SER A 250 -3.81 -20.59 -2.20
N GLY A 251 -4.73 -20.36 -1.26
CA GLY A 251 -6.18 -20.44 -1.53
C GLY A 251 -6.73 -21.85 -1.79
N GLU A 252 -5.86 -22.85 -2.01
CA GLU A 252 -6.23 -24.24 -2.23
C GLU A 252 -6.06 -25.07 -0.96
N TYR A 253 -5.01 -24.82 -0.19
CA TYR A 253 -4.69 -25.54 1.02
C TYR A 253 -4.87 -24.64 2.24
N TYR A 254 -5.47 -25.16 3.28
CA TYR A 254 -5.72 -24.50 4.56
C TYR A 254 -5.25 -25.37 5.71
N ILE A 255 -4.82 -24.74 6.78
CA ILE A 255 -4.59 -25.45 8.03
C ILE A 255 -5.86 -25.32 8.87
N VAL A 256 -6.43 -26.44 9.22
CA VAL A 256 -7.62 -26.50 10.08
C VAL A 256 -7.29 -27.29 11.33
N LYS A 257 -7.96 -26.95 12.44
CA LYS A 257 -7.90 -27.74 13.68
C LYS A 257 -9.22 -28.45 13.89
N GLU A 258 -9.14 -29.78 14.04
CA GLU A 258 -10.29 -30.66 14.25
C GLU A 258 -9.92 -31.71 15.31
N ASP A 259 -10.76 -31.91 16.31
CA ASP A 259 -10.52 -32.81 17.45
C ASP A 259 -9.15 -32.62 18.12
N GLY A 260 -8.77 -31.35 18.30
CA GLY A 260 -7.49 -30.94 18.88
C GLY A 260 -6.26 -31.15 18.00
N LYS A 261 -6.41 -31.71 16.80
CA LYS A 261 -5.31 -31.98 15.85
C LYS A 261 -5.27 -30.98 14.70
N LEU A 262 -4.08 -30.65 14.27
CA LEU A 262 -3.86 -29.86 13.05
C LEU A 262 -3.94 -30.77 11.81
N LYS A 263 -4.58 -30.26 10.77
CA LYS A 263 -4.72 -30.96 9.49
C LYS A 263 -4.52 -29.97 8.33
N ILE A 264 -3.98 -30.50 7.23
CA ILE A 264 -4.01 -29.81 5.94
C ILE A 264 -5.36 -30.12 5.30
N TYR A 265 -6.11 -29.10 4.94
CA TYR A 265 -7.37 -29.20 4.19
C TYR A 265 -7.17 -28.72 2.76
N ASN A 266 -7.47 -29.56 1.78
CA ASN A 266 -7.50 -29.17 0.37
C ASN A 266 -8.94 -28.78 0.00
N SER A 267 -9.17 -27.50 -0.32
CA SER A 267 -10.50 -26.95 -0.61
C SER A 267 -11.11 -27.44 -1.93
N THR A 268 -10.30 -27.98 -2.83
CA THR A 268 -10.76 -28.50 -4.13
C THR A 268 -11.23 -29.93 -4.01
N THR A 269 -10.50 -30.77 -3.26
CA THR A 269 -10.80 -32.21 -3.09
C THR A 269 -11.52 -32.53 -1.80
N GLU A 270 -11.61 -31.53 -0.86
CA GLU A 270 -12.14 -31.68 0.52
C GLU A 270 -11.38 -32.72 1.35
N GLN A 271 -10.18 -33.10 0.93
CA GLN A 271 -9.35 -34.06 1.66
C GLN A 271 -8.64 -33.40 2.83
N LYS A 272 -8.47 -34.18 3.90
CA LYS A 272 -7.77 -33.78 5.12
C LYS A 272 -6.58 -34.70 5.38
N THR A 273 -5.41 -34.13 5.66
CA THR A 273 -4.20 -34.87 6.03
C THR A 273 -3.76 -34.43 7.42
N ASP A 274 -3.59 -35.38 8.34
CA ASP A 274 -3.10 -35.11 9.70
C ASP A 274 -1.67 -34.58 9.69
N ILE A 275 -1.37 -33.61 10.54
CA ILE A 275 -0.05 -33.01 10.72
C ILE A 275 0.51 -33.39 12.08
N ASP A 276 1.73 -33.95 12.10
CA ASP A 276 2.49 -34.20 13.34
C ASP A 276 3.33 -32.96 13.70
N ALA A 277 2.67 -31.93 14.21
CA ALA A 277 3.28 -30.70 14.66
C ALA A 277 2.54 -30.12 15.85
N SER A 278 3.23 -29.34 16.68
CA SER A 278 2.63 -28.57 17.79
C SER A 278 2.00 -27.26 17.31
N ALA A 279 2.58 -26.67 16.26
CA ALA A 279 2.07 -25.45 15.62
C ALA A 279 2.52 -25.34 14.15
N ILE A 280 1.85 -24.46 13.42
CA ILE A 280 2.24 -24.01 12.10
C ILE A 280 2.73 -22.58 12.23
N LYS A 281 3.88 -22.27 11.64
CA LYS A 281 4.40 -20.90 11.60
C LYS A 281 3.93 -20.15 10.35
N SER A 282 4.05 -20.79 9.21
CA SER A 282 3.63 -20.22 7.91
C SER A 282 3.61 -21.31 6.84
N MET A 283 3.06 -21.00 5.69
CA MET A 283 3.12 -21.84 4.51
C MET A 283 3.59 -21.01 3.30
N ASP A 284 4.42 -21.56 2.47
CA ASP A 284 4.71 -21.08 1.13
C ASP A 284 3.95 -21.92 0.08
N ASN A 285 4.29 -21.80 -1.21
CA ASN A 285 3.56 -22.51 -2.28
C ASN A 285 3.74 -24.03 -2.27
N GLU A 286 4.78 -24.54 -1.61
CA GLU A 286 5.18 -25.96 -1.68
C GLU A 286 5.31 -26.60 -0.29
N ASN A 287 5.64 -25.79 0.74
CA ASN A 287 6.00 -26.30 2.05
C ASN A 287 5.30 -25.53 3.18
N ILE A 288 5.12 -26.22 4.28
CA ILE A 288 4.55 -25.72 5.51
C ILE A 288 5.66 -25.67 6.55
N ILE A 289 5.94 -24.51 7.09
CA ILE A 289 6.87 -24.37 8.24
C ILE A 289 6.14 -24.79 9.50
N ILE A 290 6.57 -25.89 10.08
CA ILE A 290 6.01 -26.46 11.30
C ILE A 290 6.92 -26.21 12.49
N GLU A 291 6.28 -26.18 13.68
CA GLU A 291 6.96 -26.31 14.96
C GLU A 291 6.72 -27.70 15.54
N LYS A 292 7.78 -28.39 15.93
CA LYS A 292 7.73 -29.65 16.64
C LYS A 292 8.75 -29.65 17.78
N SER A 293 8.27 -29.83 19.00
CA SER A 293 9.13 -29.82 20.21
C SER A 293 10.00 -28.55 20.35
N GLY A 294 9.46 -27.37 19.97
CA GLY A 294 10.15 -26.09 20.08
C GLY A 294 11.23 -25.86 18.99
N LYS A 295 11.21 -26.67 17.93
CA LYS A 295 12.08 -26.53 16.77
C LYS A 295 11.26 -26.46 15.50
N TYR A 296 11.81 -25.81 14.48
CA TYR A 296 11.16 -25.60 13.19
C TYR A 296 11.73 -26.51 12.11
N GLY A 297 10.85 -27.00 11.26
CA GLY A 297 11.14 -27.85 10.09
C GLY A 297 10.10 -27.60 9.00
N LEU A 298 10.09 -28.44 7.95
CA LEU A 298 9.17 -28.32 6.82
C LEU A 298 8.39 -29.62 6.60
N LEU A 299 7.10 -29.49 6.35
CA LEU A 299 6.28 -30.50 5.68
C LEU A 299 5.94 -30.03 4.27
N ASN A 300 5.77 -30.96 3.34
CA ASN A 300 5.14 -30.64 2.06
C ASN A 300 3.60 -30.58 2.21
N VAL A 301 2.89 -30.14 1.18
CA VAL A 301 1.41 -30.03 1.20
C VAL A 301 0.71 -31.39 1.31
N SER A 302 1.41 -32.52 1.13
CA SER A 302 0.90 -33.88 1.38
C SER A 302 1.06 -34.30 2.84
N GLY A 303 1.70 -33.50 3.68
CA GLY A 303 1.96 -33.78 5.09
C GLY A 303 3.23 -34.60 5.35
N GLU A 304 4.07 -34.84 4.34
CA GLU A 304 5.33 -35.57 4.49
C GLU A 304 6.46 -34.63 4.92
N GLU A 305 7.36 -35.12 5.79
CA GLU A 305 8.52 -34.35 6.25
C GLU A 305 9.48 -34.07 5.09
N ALA A 306 9.62 -32.79 4.73
CA ALA A 306 10.58 -32.32 3.75
C ALA A 306 11.91 -31.87 4.41
N LEU A 307 11.86 -31.36 5.64
CA LEU A 307 13.00 -30.95 6.42
C LEU A 307 12.76 -31.22 7.91
N GLU A 308 13.69 -31.93 8.53
CA GLU A 308 13.63 -32.25 9.98
C GLU A 308 13.52 -30.98 10.85
N ALA A 309 12.67 -31.03 11.86
CA ALA A 309 12.47 -29.95 12.82
C ALA A 309 13.66 -29.86 13.81
N LYS A 310 14.68 -29.08 13.47
CA LYS A 310 15.89 -28.86 14.26
C LYS A 310 16.31 -27.40 14.42
N TYR A 311 15.74 -26.50 13.64
CA TYR A 311 16.11 -25.08 13.67
C TYR A 311 15.41 -24.34 14.80
N GLN A 312 16.11 -23.34 15.41
CA GLN A 312 15.54 -22.46 16.42
C GLN A 312 14.56 -21.45 15.84
N ASP A 313 14.76 -21.12 14.56
CA ASP A 313 13.85 -20.31 13.77
C ASP A 313 13.97 -20.70 12.29
N LEU A 314 12.88 -20.55 11.52
CA LEU A 314 12.84 -20.83 10.10
C LEU A 314 11.81 -19.90 9.44
N THR A 315 12.22 -19.19 8.39
CA THR A 315 11.35 -18.24 7.69
C THR A 315 11.59 -18.33 6.18
N TYR A 316 10.51 -18.50 5.43
CA TYR A 316 10.57 -18.49 3.96
C TYR A 316 11.00 -17.12 3.44
N VAL A 317 11.82 -17.11 2.40
CA VAL A 317 12.34 -15.90 1.76
C VAL A 317 11.80 -15.80 0.32
N PHE A 318 12.35 -16.58 -0.58
CA PHE A 318 11.95 -16.67 -1.99
C PHE A 318 12.42 -18.00 -2.60
N SER A 319 11.84 -18.37 -3.74
CA SER A 319 12.16 -19.63 -4.46
C SER A 319 12.02 -20.84 -3.53
N ASN A 320 13.12 -21.50 -3.18
CA ASN A 320 13.19 -22.60 -2.22
C ASN A 320 14.14 -22.29 -1.05
N TYR A 321 14.35 -21.00 -0.73
CA TYR A 321 15.28 -20.59 0.30
C TYR A 321 14.56 -20.13 1.57
N TYR A 322 15.21 -20.41 2.70
CA TYR A 322 14.74 -20.09 4.04
C TYR A 322 15.87 -19.45 4.85
N ILE A 323 15.55 -18.39 5.57
CA ILE A 323 16.38 -17.92 6.67
C ILE A 323 16.16 -18.88 7.83
N ALA A 324 17.21 -19.49 8.31
CA ALA A 324 17.19 -20.42 9.41
C ALA A 324 18.09 -19.96 10.56
N LYS A 325 17.71 -20.25 11.80
CA LYS A 325 18.51 -20.03 12.99
C LYS A 325 18.98 -21.36 13.56
N LEU A 326 20.30 -21.52 13.68
CA LEU A 326 20.94 -22.69 14.29
C LEU A 326 22.09 -22.20 15.19
N ASP A 327 22.20 -22.75 16.39
CA ASP A 327 23.22 -22.36 17.39
C ASP A 327 23.30 -20.83 17.59
N ASP A 328 22.11 -20.20 17.71
CA ASP A 328 21.92 -18.77 17.91
C ASP A 328 22.41 -17.84 16.78
N LYS A 329 22.80 -18.39 15.63
CA LYS A 329 23.16 -17.64 14.43
C LYS A 329 22.18 -17.90 13.30
N TYR A 330 22.01 -16.88 12.46
CA TYR A 330 21.21 -16.98 11.25
C TYR A 330 22.09 -17.29 10.03
N GLY A 331 21.54 -18.11 9.16
CA GLY A 331 22.06 -18.47 7.84
C GLY A 331 20.93 -18.67 6.85
N ILE A 332 21.26 -19.04 5.63
CA ILE A 332 20.26 -19.38 4.60
C ILE A 332 20.46 -20.83 4.16
N ILE A 333 19.37 -21.55 4.10
CA ILE A 333 19.31 -22.95 3.62
C ILE A 333 18.32 -23.07 2.46
N ASP A 334 18.44 -24.15 1.67
CA ASP A 334 17.38 -24.55 0.77
C ASP A 334 16.36 -25.47 1.47
N ASN A 335 15.28 -25.83 0.77
CA ASN A 335 14.23 -26.72 1.28
C ASN A 335 14.71 -28.16 1.62
N ASN A 336 15.92 -28.56 1.20
CA ASN A 336 16.55 -29.81 1.56
C ASN A 336 17.53 -29.66 2.75
N GLY A 337 17.67 -28.45 3.32
CA GLY A 337 18.57 -28.18 4.42
C GLY A 337 20.01 -27.93 4.05
N ASN A 338 20.35 -27.79 2.75
CA ASN A 338 21.71 -27.46 2.34
C ASN A 338 21.99 -25.98 2.62
N THR A 339 23.08 -25.70 3.32
CA THR A 339 23.51 -24.35 3.63
C THR A 339 23.93 -23.60 2.36
N LYS A 340 23.40 -22.42 2.16
CA LYS A 340 23.68 -21.50 1.05
C LYS A 340 24.43 -20.27 1.55
N ILE A 341 24.10 -19.80 2.75
CA ILE A 341 24.83 -18.77 3.49
C ILE A 341 25.08 -19.33 4.89
N ASP A 342 26.33 -19.28 5.33
CA ASP A 342 26.76 -19.82 6.61
C ASP A 342 26.06 -19.15 7.80
N PHE A 343 25.91 -19.89 8.91
CA PHE A 343 25.29 -19.42 10.14
C PHE A 343 26.25 -18.50 10.92
N ILE A 344 26.44 -17.29 10.41
CA ILE A 344 27.37 -16.28 10.98
C ILE A 344 26.67 -14.98 11.37
N TYR A 345 25.43 -14.78 10.95
CA TYR A 345 24.70 -13.53 11.18
C TYR A 345 24.00 -13.52 12.53
N LYS A 346 23.97 -12.35 13.17
CA LYS A 346 23.15 -12.06 14.34
C LYS A 346 21.67 -11.94 13.94
N SER A 347 21.41 -11.35 12.76
CA SER A 347 20.08 -11.26 12.17
C SER A 347 20.17 -11.32 10.65
N LEU A 348 19.15 -11.91 10.03
CA LEU A 348 18.89 -11.85 8.60
C LEU A 348 17.44 -11.45 8.40
N THR A 349 17.17 -10.44 7.58
CA THR A 349 15.82 -9.95 7.31
C THR A 349 15.61 -9.77 5.81
N TYR A 350 14.60 -10.41 5.25
CA TYR A 350 14.25 -10.23 3.84
C TYR A 350 13.35 -9.01 3.66
N ARG A 351 13.86 -8.01 2.95
CA ARG A 351 13.11 -6.85 2.49
C ARG A 351 12.38 -7.21 1.21
N LYS A 352 11.16 -7.72 1.37
CA LYS A 352 10.33 -8.17 0.24
C LYS A 352 9.96 -7.02 -0.70
N ASP A 353 9.81 -5.82 -0.18
CA ASP A 353 9.48 -4.59 -0.87
C ASP A 353 10.60 -4.07 -1.80
N ALA A 354 11.85 -4.39 -1.46
CA ALA A 354 13.05 -3.97 -2.19
C ALA A 354 13.87 -5.17 -2.75
N ASP A 355 13.41 -6.39 -2.49
CA ASP A 355 13.92 -7.67 -3.00
C ASP A 355 15.40 -7.97 -2.69
N PHE A 356 15.82 -7.70 -1.44
CA PHE A 356 17.13 -8.06 -0.91
C PHE A 356 17.07 -8.50 0.56
N ILE A 357 18.14 -9.11 1.05
CA ILE A 357 18.27 -9.52 2.45
C ILE A 357 19.27 -8.62 3.16
N GLU A 358 18.89 -8.11 4.33
CA GLU A 358 19.75 -7.39 5.27
C GLU A 358 20.37 -8.39 6.24
N GLY A 359 21.69 -8.38 6.35
CA GLY A 359 22.45 -9.25 7.25
C GLY A 359 23.29 -8.46 8.25
N GLU A 360 23.00 -8.58 9.54
CA GLU A 360 23.81 -7.99 10.62
C GLU A 360 24.71 -9.05 11.24
N LYS A 361 26.00 -8.74 11.43
CA LYS A 361 26.95 -9.57 12.15
C LYS A 361 27.21 -9.05 13.55
N GLU A 362 27.61 -9.94 14.46
CA GLU A 362 28.06 -9.49 15.78
C GLU A 362 29.33 -8.65 15.64
N SER A 363 29.38 -7.56 16.39
CA SER A 363 30.50 -6.64 16.45
C SER A 363 30.81 -5.87 15.16
N GLU A 364 29.97 -5.97 14.12
CA GLU A 364 30.05 -5.15 12.92
C GLU A 364 28.95 -4.08 12.93
N ILE A 365 29.29 -2.84 12.55
CA ILE A 365 28.33 -1.73 12.44
C ILE A 365 27.62 -1.80 11.07
N ASN A 366 28.27 -2.37 10.08
CA ASN A 366 27.78 -2.43 8.72
C ASN A 366 26.79 -3.61 8.57
N THR A 367 25.73 -3.35 7.85
CA THR A 367 24.77 -4.35 7.38
C THR A 367 25.22 -4.86 6.01
N ASP A 368 25.29 -6.17 5.83
CA ASP A 368 25.47 -6.79 4.52
C ASP A 368 24.14 -6.77 3.75
N ILE A 369 24.20 -6.35 2.51
CA ILE A 369 23.04 -6.36 1.59
C ILE A 369 23.25 -7.50 0.61
N ILE A 370 22.36 -8.49 0.72
CA ILE A 370 22.48 -9.78 0.04
C ILE A 370 21.41 -9.85 -1.04
N SER A 371 21.84 -10.08 -2.28
CA SER A 371 20.95 -10.24 -3.43
C SER A 371 20.20 -11.57 -3.45
N ARG A 372 19.21 -11.72 -4.34
CA ARG A 372 18.55 -13.02 -4.61
C ARG A 372 19.49 -14.12 -5.06
N ASN A 373 20.66 -13.78 -5.57
CA ASN A 373 21.69 -14.76 -5.93
C ASN A 373 22.50 -15.22 -4.70
N LEU A 374 22.07 -14.83 -3.51
CA LEU A 374 22.71 -15.15 -2.23
C LEU A 374 24.16 -14.66 -2.15
N LYS A 375 24.43 -13.52 -2.77
CA LYS A 375 25.73 -12.86 -2.77
C LYS A 375 25.64 -11.54 -2.00
N VAL A 376 26.63 -11.26 -1.15
CA VAL A 376 26.80 -9.94 -0.56
C VAL A 376 27.22 -8.96 -1.65
N GLU A 377 26.35 -8.07 -2.03
CA GLU A 377 26.59 -7.07 -3.08
C GLU A 377 27.16 -5.76 -2.49
N LEU A 378 26.69 -5.37 -1.31
CA LEU A 378 27.08 -4.15 -0.62
C LEU A 378 27.20 -4.41 0.88
N SER A 379 28.00 -3.58 1.56
CA SER A 379 28.09 -3.54 3.02
C SER A 379 28.21 -2.10 3.49
N GLY A 380 27.35 -1.68 4.42
CA GLY A 380 27.32 -0.32 4.95
C GLY A 380 26.16 -0.10 5.89
N ILE A 381 25.98 1.14 6.36
CA ILE A 381 24.83 1.50 7.19
C ILE A 381 23.70 1.97 6.30
N ILE A 382 22.59 1.23 6.28
CA ILE A 382 21.41 1.61 5.55
C ILE A 382 20.78 2.83 6.23
N SER A 383 20.74 3.96 5.53
CA SER A 383 20.11 5.20 6.02
C SER A 383 18.69 5.36 5.53
N GLU A 384 18.40 4.86 4.33
CA GLU A 384 17.07 4.94 3.71
C GLU A 384 16.89 3.84 2.68
N VAL A 385 15.69 3.29 2.60
CA VAL A 385 15.23 2.44 1.48
C VAL A 385 13.95 3.05 0.96
N ASN A 386 14.01 3.65 -0.23
CA ASN A 386 12.86 4.28 -0.87
C ASN A 386 12.35 3.37 -2.00
N VAL A 387 11.32 2.61 -1.71
CA VAL A 387 10.76 1.62 -2.63
C VAL A 387 10.07 2.31 -3.81
N THR A 388 9.36 3.40 -3.56
CA THR A 388 8.62 4.15 -4.58
C THR A 388 9.57 4.74 -5.63
N LYS A 389 10.70 5.30 -5.20
CA LYS A 389 11.73 5.87 -6.08
C LYS A 389 12.79 4.86 -6.53
N GLY A 390 12.74 3.61 -6.01
CA GLY A 390 13.58 2.51 -6.44
C GLY A 390 15.06 2.63 -6.04
N TYR A 391 15.36 3.18 -4.86
CA TYR A 391 16.74 3.34 -4.40
C TYR A 391 16.93 3.02 -2.91
N MET A 392 18.19 2.82 -2.55
CA MET A 392 18.67 2.78 -1.18
C MET A 392 19.82 3.79 -1.00
N LYS A 393 19.85 4.45 0.16
CA LYS A 393 20.91 5.37 0.60
C LYS A 393 21.72 4.67 1.69
N ILE A 394 22.99 4.44 1.42
CA ILE A 394 23.88 3.68 2.28
C ILE A 394 25.06 4.56 2.68
N ARG A 395 25.40 4.57 3.96
CA ARG A 395 26.63 5.18 4.44
C ARG A 395 27.76 4.15 4.40
N VAL A 396 28.79 4.44 3.58
CA VAL A 396 30.00 3.65 3.46
C VAL A 396 31.16 4.51 3.99
N GLY A 397 31.67 4.16 5.16
CA GLY A 397 32.62 5.01 5.87
C GLY A 397 31.96 6.33 6.32
N SER A 398 32.48 7.47 5.82
CA SER A 398 31.94 8.82 6.12
C SER A 398 30.99 9.34 5.03
N GLU A 399 30.85 8.66 3.90
CA GLU A 399 30.11 9.14 2.74
C GLU A 399 28.78 8.43 2.58
N TYR A 400 27.76 9.16 2.12
CA TYR A 400 26.47 8.61 1.70
C TYR A 400 26.48 8.35 0.20
N LYS A 401 26.10 7.14 -0.20
CA LYS A 401 26.00 6.71 -1.58
C LYS A 401 24.57 6.21 -1.88
N TYR A 402 24.15 6.41 -3.10
CA TYR A 402 22.85 5.96 -3.58
C TYR A 402 23.01 4.76 -4.50
N TYR A 403 22.19 3.74 -4.30
CA TYR A 403 22.19 2.52 -5.11
C TYR A 403 20.75 2.23 -5.55
N ASN A 404 20.56 1.77 -6.78
CA ASN A 404 19.29 1.18 -7.17
C ASN A 404 19.17 -0.26 -6.61
N PHE A 405 18.01 -0.88 -6.76
CA PHE A 405 17.79 -2.27 -6.27
C PHE A 405 18.48 -3.35 -7.15
N LYS A 406 19.27 -2.94 -8.15
CA LYS A 406 20.23 -3.81 -8.84
C LYS A 406 21.65 -3.66 -8.29
N PHE A 407 21.80 -2.93 -7.19
CA PHE A 407 23.06 -2.65 -6.48
C PHE A 407 24.06 -1.82 -7.29
N GLU A 408 23.59 -1.10 -8.30
CA GLU A 408 24.41 -0.17 -9.07
C GLU A 408 24.43 1.19 -8.36
N GLU A 409 25.66 1.72 -8.15
CA GLU A 409 25.82 3.08 -7.60
C GLU A 409 25.31 4.12 -8.60
N LYS A 410 24.50 5.07 -8.14
CA LYS A 410 23.89 6.14 -8.92
C LYS A 410 24.13 7.48 -8.25
N LYS A 411 24.17 8.54 -9.04
CA LYS A 411 24.11 9.90 -8.48
C LYS A 411 22.69 10.16 -7.95
N ASN A 412 22.57 10.99 -6.92
CA ASN A 412 21.25 11.39 -6.40
C ASN A 412 20.36 12.00 -7.49
N THR A 413 20.93 12.80 -8.40
CA THR A 413 20.22 13.40 -9.54
C THR A 413 19.72 12.39 -10.58
N GLU A 414 20.30 11.21 -10.64
CA GLU A 414 19.85 10.12 -11.53
C GLU A 414 18.72 9.30 -10.88
N ILE A 415 18.74 9.20 -9.57
CA ILE A 415 17.77 8.44 -8.77
C ILE A 415 16.48 9.24 -8.56
N LEU A 416 16.62 10.53 -8.26
CA LEU A 416 15.49 11.43 -8.01
C LEU A 416 15.02 12.07 -9.32
N THR A 417 14.85 11.29 -10.39
CA THR A 417 14.54 11.76 -11.74
C THR A 417 13.22 12.53 -11.86
N GLY A 418 12.29 12.31 -10.95
CA GLY A 418 11.03 13.08 -10.88
C GLY A 418 11.19 14.46 -10.24
N ASN A 419 12.28 14.69 -9.50
CA ASN A 419 12.51 15.94 -8.82
C ASN A 419 13.04 17.01 -9.79
N THR A 420 12.56 18.22 -9.64
CA THR A 420 13.08 19.42 -10.34
C THR A 420 13.93 20.27 -9.39
N LEU A 421 13.73 20.10 -8.09
CA LEU A 421 14.43 20.80 -7.03
C LEU A 421 15.22 19.79 -6.18
N PHE A 422 16.50 20.05 -5.98
CA PHE A 422 17.38 19.28 -5.12
C PHE A 422 17.83 20.17 -3.98
N LEU A 423 17.59 19.70 -2.75
CA LEU A 423 17.95 20.42 -1.54
C LEU A 423 19.47 20.67 -1.50
N ASP A 424 19.84 21.91 -1.23
CA ASP A 424 21.25 22.28 -1.05
C ASP A 424 21.38 23.29 0.13
N LYS A 425 22.58 23.37 0.70
CA LYS A 425 22.86 24.22 1.86
C LYS A 425 24.12 25.02 1.64
N LYS A 426 24.03 26.34 1.85
CA LYS A 426 25.16 27.26 1.77
C LYS A 426 25.08 28.31 2.89
N ASP A 427 26.21 28.56 3.54
CA ASP A 427 26.34 29.57 4.59
C ASP A 427 25.28 29.43 5.72
N GLY A 428 24.92 28.17 6.04
CA GLY A 428 23.93 27.86 7.08
C GLY A 428 22.49 27.95 6.66
N LYS A 429 22.18 28.44 5.45
CA LYS A 429 20.82 28.54 4.90
C LYS A 429 20.58 27.46 3.84
N TYR A 430 19.32 27.05 3.71
CA TYR A 430 18.86 26.12 2.71
C TYR A 430 18.33 26.84 1.46
N GLY A 431 18.53 26.23 0.31
CA GLY A 431 18.03 26.60 -0.98
C GLY A 431 17.89 25.36 -1.87
N TYR A 432 17.61 25.52 -3.14
CA TYR A 432 17.48 24.42 -4.06
C TYR A 432 18.21 24.69 -5.38
N VAL A 433 18.80 23.63 -5.88
CA VAL A 433 19.44 23.61 -7.21
C VAL A 433 18.67 22.67 -8.15
N ASN A 434 18.82 22.83 -9.45
CA ASN A 434 18.35 21.84 -10.42
C ASN A 434 19.38 20.71 -10.58
N LYS A 435 19.08 19.72 -11.42
CA LYS A 435 19.98 18.57 -11.68
C LYS A 435 21.35 18.94 -12.26
N GLU A 436 21.47 20.12 -12.85
CA GLU A 436 22.72 20.67 -13.36
C GLU A 436 23.51 21.44 -12.29
N GLY A 437 22.98 21.54 -11.05
CA GLY A 437 23.59 22.30 -9.96
C GLY A 437 23.37 23.81 -10.04
N ILE A 438 22.47 24.27 -10.91
CA ILE A 438 22.12 25.69 -11.02
C ILE A 438 21.11 26.04 -9.93
N VAL A 439 21.35 27.14 -9.21
CA VAL A 439 20.46 27.62 -8.15
C VAL A 439 19.12 28.03 -8.74
N VAL A 440 18.06 27.36 -8.31
CA VAL A 440 16.66 27.66 -8.66
C VAL A 440 16.02 28.49 -7.52
N VAL A 441 16.30 28.12 -6.29
CA VAL A 441 15.83 28.82 -5.08
C VAL A 441 17.03 29.25 -4.26
N ASN A 442 17.13 30.55 -3.99
CA ASN A 442 18.25 31.10 -3.24
C ASN A 442 18.32 30.54 -1.81
N TYR A 443 19.50 30.55 -1.20
CA TYR A 443 19.77 30.09 0.15
C TYR A 443 19.24 31.07 1.21
N ILE A 444 17.95 31.09 1.40
CA ILE A 444 17.25 32.03 2.28
C ILE A 444 16.47 31.40 3.42
N TYR A 445 16.29 30.06 3.38
CA TYR A 445 15.49 29.34 4.35
C TYR A 445 16.31 28.88 5.55
N ASP A 446 15.71 28.90 6.74
CA ASP A 446 16.32 28.44 8.00
C ASP A 446 16.38 26.93 8.04
N ASP A 447 15.34 26.28 7.47
CA ASP A 447 15.20 24.84 7.33
C ASP A 447 14.39 24.53 6.07
N ALA A 448 14.55 23.31 5.53
CA ALA A 448 13.85 22.92 4.30
C ALA A 448 13.90 21.41 4.13
N MET A 449 12.90 20.85 3.42
CA MET A 449 12.77 19.43 3.14
C MET A 449 13.11 19.10 1.70
N GLU A 450 13.36 17.83 1.41
CA GLU A 450 13.47 17.31 0.03
C GLU A 450 12.14 17.45 -0.71
N GLN A 451 12.17 17.60 -2.02
CA GLN A 451 10.98 17.63 -2.85
C GLN A 451 10.26 16.28 -2.78
N ASN A 452 8.97 16.31 -2.48
CA ASN A 452 8.13 15.13 -2.43
C ASN A 452 7.57 14.73 -3.81
N ASP A 453 6.84 13.61 -3.87
CA ASP A 453 6.29 13.06 -5.12
C ASP A 453 5.18 13.93 -5.74
N SER A 454 4.54 14.82 -4.96
CA SER A 454 3.59 15.81 -5.48
C SER A 454 4.25 17.06 -6.06
N GLY A 455 5.58 17.15 -5.97
CA GLY A 455 6.37 18.25 -6.52
C GLY A 455 6.47 19.47 -5.61
N TYR A 456 5.93 19.40 -4.40
CA TYR A 456 6.03 20.50 -3.42
C TYR A 456 7.17 20.30 -2.43
N VAL A 457 7.55 21.38 -1.78
CA VAL A 457 8.64 21.41 -0.79
C VAL A 457 8.23 22.25 0.39
N ALA A 458 8.36 21.73 1.60
CA ALA A 458 8.21 22.50 2.82
C ALA A 458 9.49 23.30 3.10
N VAL A 459 9.33 24.59 3.44
CA VAL A 459 10.42 25.52 3.71
C VAL A 459 10.12 26.33 4.97
N LYS A 460 11.16 26.61 5.77
CA LYS A 460 11.05 27.40 7.00
C LYS A 460 11.79 28.71 6.82
N LYS A 461 11.14 29.83 7.11
CA LYS A 461 11.75 31.17 7.09
C LYS A 461 11.30 31.97 8.30
N ASP A 462 12.25 32.61 8.97
CA ASP A 462 12.01 33.38 10.17
C ASP A 462 11.21 32.62 11.25
N GLY A 463 11.56 31.29 11.36
CA GLY A 463 10.91 30.40 12.32
C GLY A 463 9.54 29.87 11.91
N LYS A 464 8.98 30.30 10.78
CA LYS A 464 7.66 29.91 10.26
C LYS A 464 7.77 28.98 9.07
N TRP A 465 6.87 27.99 8.97
CA TRP A 465 6.79 27.08 7.86
C TRP A 465 5.86 27.58 6.74
N GLY A 466 6.21 27.25 5.52
CA GLY A 466 5.44 27.49 4.31
C GLY A 466 5.79 26.43 3.26
N ALA A 467 5.40 26.64 2.01
CA ALA A 467 5.72 25.73 0.92
C ALA A 467 6.02 26.45 -0.40
N ILE A 468 6.82 25.79 -1.22
CA ILE A 468 7.10 26.19 -2.60
C ILE A 468 6.74 25.05 -3.55
N ASP A 469 6.41 25.40 -4.79
CA ASP A 469 6.17 24.44 -5.88
C ASP A 469 7.50 23.97 -6.53
N GLN A 470 7.38 23.03 -7.46
CA GLN A 470 8.50 22.48 -8.25
C GLN A 470 9.31 23.51 -9.04
N ASN A 471 8.82 24.74 -9.19
CA ASN A 471 9.50 25.85 -9.87
C ASN A 471 10.11 26.83 -8.86
N GLY A 472 10.03 26.56 -7.56
CA GLY A 472 10.50 27.43 -6.50
C GLY A 472 9.58 28.62 -6.19
N ARG A 473 8.32 28.60 -6.64
CA ARG A 473 7.35 29.65 -6.34
C ARG A 473 6.67 29.36 -5.01
N VAL A 474 6.54 30.36 -4.17
CA VAL A 474 5.81 30.24 -2.91
C VAL A 474 4.35 29.97 -3.22
N VAL A 475 3.84 28.85 -2.70
CA VAL A 475 2.43 28.42 -2.79
C VAL A 475 1.73 28.57 -1.45
N VAL A 476 2.48 28.45 -0.35
CA VAL A 476 2.05 28.79 1.01
C VAL A 476 3.10 29.68 1.61
N GLU A 477 2.72 30.90 1.98
CA GLU A 477 3.62 31.83 2.65
C GLU A 477 4.12 31.24 3.98
N PRO A 478 5.41 31.45 4.35
CA PRO A 478 5.95 30.99 5.62
C PRO A 478 5.33 31.75 6.81
N THR A 479 4.12 31.38 7.18
CA THR A 479 3.35 31.99 8.27
C THR A 479 2.93 31.01 9.34
N LEU A 480 3.01 29.69 9.06
CA LEU A 480 2.56 28.63 9.96
C LEU A 480 3.51 28.49 11.15
N THR A 481 2.99 28.68 12.34
CA THR A 481 3.72 28.46 13.60
C THR A 481 3.43 27.04 14.05
N LEU A 482 4.49 26.23 14.17
CA LEU A 482 4.40 24.88 14.65
C LEU A 482 5.04 24.81 16.03
N ASP A 483 4.45 24.07 16.95
CA ASP A 483 5.06 23.77 18.23
C ASP A 483 6.38 22.99 18.04
N ASN A 484 7.23 23.04 19.06
CA ASN A 484 8.64 22.62 18.99
C ASN A 484 8.89 21.19 18.48
N ASN A 485 7.87 20.34 18.36
CA ASN A 485 7.96 18.96 17.90
C ASN A 485 7.14 18.68 16.64
N SER A 486 6.52 19.71 16.05
CA SER A 486 5.67 19.53 14.87
C SER A 486 6.51 19.51 13.59
N VAL A 487 6.24 18.58 12.71
CA VAL A 487 6.87 18.45 11.40
C VAL A 487 5.82 18.64 10.32
N ILE A 488 6.08 19.53 9.36
CA ILE A 488 5.29 19.57 8.13
C ILE A 488 5.82 18.50 7.22
N ASP A 489 4.99 17.50 6.95
CA ASP A 489 5.28 16.51 5.95
C ASP A 489 4.36 16.70 4.74
N PHE A 490 4.97 16.82 3.56
CA PHE A 490 4.30 17.05 2.30
C PHE A 490 4.23 15.75 1.49
N ILE A 491 3.51 14.76 1.97
CA ILE A 491 3.25 13.52 1.22
C ILE A 491 1.93 13.65 0.46
N GLY A 492 1.87 14.55 -0.53
CA GLY A 492 0.65 14.81 -1.30
C GLY A 492 -0.47 15.50 -0.51
N THR A 493 -0.35 15.62 0.81
CA THR A 493 -1.18 16.36 1.75
C THR A 493 -0.31 17.09 2.72
N TRP A 494 -0.76 18.26 3.17
CA TRP A 494 -0.23 18.87 4.37
C TRP A 494 -0.74 18.09 5.58
N HIS A 495 0.14 17.55 6.36
CA HIS A 495 -0.21 17.17 7.71
C HIS A 495 0.88 17.68 8.66
N ILE A 496 0.46 17.98 9.84
CA ILE A 496 1.31 18.42 10.93
C ILE A 496 1.28 17.29 11.94
N ALA A 497 2.43 16.67 12.20
CA ALA A 497 2.55 15.70 13.27
C ALA A 497 3.07 16.42 14.52
N GLU A 498 2.30 16.42 15.60
CA GLU A 498 2.75 16.96 16.89
C GLU A 498 3.76 16.06 17.59
N ASP A 499 3.76 14.77 17.25
CA ASP A 499 4.61 13.77 17.87
C ASP A 499 4.83 12.64 16.85
N ALA A 500 5.98 12.00 16.89
CA ALA A 500 6.33 10.86 16.02
C ALA A 500 5.35 9.67 16.13
N ASN A 501 4.49 9.65 17.16
CA ASN A 501 3.46 8.65 17.37
C ASN A 501 2.06 9.11 16.89
N ALA A 502 1.90 10.37 16.51
CA ALA A 502 0.65 10.97 16.05
C ALA A 502 0.70 11.28 14.54
N GLY A 503 1.25 10.39 13.74
CA GLY A 503 1.29 10.54 12.29
C GLY A 503 -0.10 10.33 11.69
N TYR A 504 -0.71 11.40 11.17
CA TYR A 504 -1.97 11.36 10.44
C TYR A 504 -1.69 11.38 8.94
N TYR A 505 -2.03 10.29 8.25
CA TYR A 505 -1.89 10.20 6.82
C TYR A 505 -3.26 10.20 6.16
N THR A 506 -3.51 11.21 5.34
CA THR A 506 -4.54 11.08 4.29
C THR A 506 -3.82 10.74 2.99
N LYS A 507 -3.94 9.53 2.53
CA LYS A 507 -3.56 9.13 1.16
C LYS A 507 -4.74 9.26 0.24
#